data_1dbd97efb636c5cd4a0fe5bdc27f3e3a
#
_entry.id   1dbd97efb636c5cd4a0fe5bdc27f3e3a
#
_cell.length_a   1.000
_cell.length_b   1.000
_cell.length_c   1.000
_cell.angle_alpha   90.00
_cell.angle_beta   90.00
_cell.angle_gamma   90.00
#
_symmetry.space_group_name_H-M   'P 1'
#
loop_
_entity.id
_entity.type
_entity.pdbx_description
1 polymer ?
#
loop_
_entity_poly.entity_id
_entity_poly.type
_entity_poly.pdbx_seq_one_letter_code
_entity_poly.pdbx_strand_id
1 'polypeptide(L)'
;MSLQFIFGNSGSGKSHYLYQQIVEESIRHPEKNYLVLVPEQFTMQTQKDLCMAHPRGGIMNIDVLSFGRLAHRVFEETGKERQPILDDEGKNLVLRKIAGNYEDELTVLKGNLKKQGYISEVKSVISEFTQYGIDFEQLDSFMEGLNPESYLYYKLKDIRKVYEGFEDYLRDKYITKEELLDVLSQTVPEAKMLKDSVIAMDGFTGFTPVQNRLIGELLKVCDKIMLTVEIDRREDPFVYKHPYQLFALSKQMVTSLTEVAQEVRVEIDEPVWLCKNPSYRFKENPEMAFLEEELFRYSRRKYSGEKMRSISLHEVHTPQEEAQYVAEEIRRLVREEGYRYREIAVIASDLSTYADALEKACDRYEIPVFMDHKKSILLNSFVEYLRSLLVMVEQNYTYESVFRYLRTGLCGFTRDEVDRLENYCLALDLKGFKKWDQVWVRKTPMTTKEELEELN
;
A
#
# COMPACT_ATOMS: atom_id res chain seq x y z
N MET A 1 26.20 -6.04 -20.48
CA MET A 1 24.80 -5.99 -19.98
C MET A 1 24.35 -7.41 -19.73
N SER A 2 23.99 -7.76 -18.50
CA SER A 2 23.49 -9.10 -18.17
C SER A 2 22.43 -9.09 -17.07
N LEU A 3 21.62 -10.15 -17.02
CA LEU A 3 20.64 -10.43 -15.97
C LEU A 3 21.08 -11.68 -15.21
N GLN A 4 21.17 -11.63 -13.89
CA GLN A 4 21.51 -12.77 -13.05
C GLN A 4 20.48 -13.04 -11.98
N PHE A 5 19.98 -14.26 -11.89
CA PHE A 5 19.10 -14.73 -10.85
C PHE A 5 19.86 -15.35 -9.68
N ILE A 6 19.44 -15.06 -8.44
CA ILE A 6 19.96 -15.64 -7.21
C ILE A 6 18.83 -16.40 -6.55
N PHE A 7 18.78 -17.69 -6.74
CA PHE A 7 17.74 -18.59 -6.25
C PHE A 7 18.04 -19.11 -4.86
N GLY A 8 17.01 -19.24 -4.05
CA GLY A 8 17.14 -19.87 -2.75
C GLY A 8 15.80 -19.93 -2.00
N ASN A 9 15.68 -20.88 -1.09
CA ASN A 9 14.53 -21.03 -0.22
C ASN A 9 14.57 -20.01 0.94
N SER A 10 13.51 -19.97 1.75
CA SER A 10 13.43 -19.05 2.89
C SER A 10 14.60 -19.26 3.87
N GLY A 11 15.23 -18.17 4.28
CA GLY A 11 16.37 -18.23 5.20
C GLY A 11 17.68 -18.78 4.62
N SER A 12 17.80 -18.98 3.31
CA SER A 12 19.01 -19.49 2.65
C SER A 12 20.18 -18.48 2.59
N GLY A 13 19.91 -17.20 2.87
CA GLY A 13 20.92 -16.15 2.85
C GLY A 13 21.05 -15.38 1.54
N LYS A 14 20.03 -15.39 0.67
CA LYS A 14 20.02 -14.67 -0.63
C LYS A 14 20.40 -13.20 -0.52
N SER A 15 19.70 -12.45 0.32
CA SER A 15 19.95 -11.01 0.54
C SER A 15 21.36 -10.77 1.08
N HIS A 16 21.82 -11.59 2.02
CA HIS A 16 23.18 -11.50 2.56
C HIS A 16 24.23 -11.70 1.47
N TYR A 17 24.07 -12.73 0.63
CA TYR A 17 24.96 -12.98 -0.50
C TYR A 17 24.96 -11.79 -1.48
N LEU A 18 23.78 -11.30 -1.88
CA LEU A 18 23.64 -10.17 -2.78
C LEU A 18 24.34 -8.91 -2.22
N TYR A 19 24.10 -8.59 -0.95
CA TYR A 19 24.68 -7.40 -0.31
C TYR A 19 26.20 -7.53 -0.17
N GLN A 20 26.73 -8.71 0.14
CA GLN A 20 28.17 -8.93 0.15
C GLN A 20 28.79 -8.70 -1.24
N GLN A 21 28.17 -9.24 -2.31
CA GLN A 21 28.65 -9.03 -3.68
C GLN A 21 28.67 -7.54 -4.04
N ILE A 22 27.59 -6.81 -3.76
CA ILE A 22 27.49 -5.38 -4.02
C ILE A 22 28.55 -4.59 -3.24
N VAL A 23 28.74 -4.88 -1.97
CA VAL A 23 29.74 -4.19 -1.12
C VAL A 23 31.16 -4.49 -1.65
N GLU A 24 31.48 -5.75 -1.96
CA GLU A 24 32.80 -6.10 -2.49
C GLU A 24 33.09 -5.44 -3.83
N GLU A 25 32.13 -5.45 -4.74
CA GLU A 25 32.27 -4.81 -6.04
C GLU A 25 32.36 -3.29 -5.94
N SER A 26 31.59 -2.66 -5.06
CA SER A 26 31.62 -1.22 -4.84
C SER A 26 32.96 -0.72 -4.30
N ILE A 27 33.68 -1.56 -3.56
CA ILE A 27 35.03 -1.26 -3.07
C ILE A 27 36.07 -1.43 -4.19
N ARG A 28 35.91 -2.45 -5.07
CA ARG A 28 36.81 -2.69 -6.18
C ARG A 28 36.67 -1.68 -7.31
N HIS A 29 35.44 -1.19 -7.52
CA HIS A 29 35.07 -0.27 -8.59
C HIS A 29 34.34 0.96 -8.04
N PRO A 30 35.06 1.85 -7.34
CA PRO A 30 34.48 3.03 -6.73
C PRO A 30 33.95 4.07 -7.74
N GLU A 31 34.31 3.94 -9.00
CA GLU A 31 33.85 4.78 -10.11
C GLU A 31 32.46 4.40 -10.63
N LYS A 32 31.97 3.20 -10.29
CA LYS A 32 30.65 2.72 -10.70
C LYS A 32 29.57 3.07 -9.66
N ASN A 33 28.34 3.25 -10.13
CA ASN A 33 27.17 3.37 -9.29
C ASN A 33 26.53 2.00 -9.04
N TYR A 34 26.20 1.73 -7.79
CA TYR A 34 25.50 0.52 -7.36
C TYR A 34 24.11 0.92 -6.82
N LEU A 35 23.05 0.42 -7.42
CA LEU A 35 21.69 0.73 -7.04
C LEU A 35 21.02 -0.51 -6.47
N VAL A 36 20.60 -0.44 -5.21
CA VAL A 36 19.88 -1.54 -4.57
C VAL A 36 18.41 -1.18 -4.52
N LEU A 37 17.63 -1.81 -5.39
CA LEU A 37 16.18 -1.63 -5.46
C LEU A 37 15.49 -2.61 -4.53
N VAL A 38 14.65 -2.08 -3.65
CA VAL A 38 13.82 -2.85 -2.69
C VAL A 38 12.43 -2.24 -2.60
N PRO A 39 11.41 -3.00 -2.15
CA PRO A 39 10.12 -2.43 -1.79
C PRO A 39 10.29 -1.29 -0.78
N GLU A 40 9.43 -0.27 -0.86
CA GLU A 40 9.60 1.00 -0.14
C GLU A 40 9.77 0.82 1.38
N GLN A 41 9.04 -0.12 1.98
CA GLN A 41 9.11 -0.43 3.40
C GLN A 41 10.46 -0.98 3.87
N PHE A 42 11.27 -1.55 2.97
CA PHE A 42 12.55 -2.16 3.32
C PHE A 42 13.75 -1.24 3.11
N THR A 43 13.57 -0.05 2.52
CA THR A 43 14.69 0.84 2.15
C THR A 43 15.61 1.19 3.31
N MET A 44 15.05 1.56 4.47
CA MET A 44 15.85 1.93 5.65
C MET A 44 16.60 0.73 6.26
N GLN A 45 15.94 -0.42 6.33
CA GLN A 45 16.56 -1.62 6.87
C GLN A 45 17.70 -2.09 5.97
N THR A 46 17.48 -2.13 4.66
CA THR A 46 18.51 -2.49 3.67
C THR A 46 19.71 -1.54 3.71
N GLN A 47 19.46 -0.24 3.81
CA GLN A 47 20.54 0.74 3.94
C GLN A 47 21.38 0.48 5.19
N LYS A 48 20.75 0.20 6.32
CA LYS A 48 21.43 -0.15 7.57
C LYS A 48 22.24 -1.44 7.43
N ASP A 49 21.68 -2.48 6.82
CA ASP A 49 22.34 -3.77 6.62
C ASP A 49 23.57 -3.63 5.72
N LEU A 50 23.49 -2.85 4.64
CA LEU A 50 24.62 -2.55 3.77
C LEU A 50 25.71 -1.73 4.48
N CYS A 51 25.33 -0.72 5.28
CA CYS A 51 26.29 0.02 6.08
C CYS A 51 27.01 -0.88 7.10
N MET A 52 26.29 -1.82 7.71
CA MET A 52 26.91 -2.79 8.64
C MET A 52 27.78 -3.83 7.93
N ALA A 53 27.42 -4.23 6.72
CA ALA A 53 28.20 -5.16 5.90
C ALA A 53 29.48 -4.52 5.34
N HIS A 54 29.49 -3.20 5.15
CA HIS A 54 30.62 -2.49 4.59
C HIS A 54 31.75 -2.33 5.62
N PRO A 55 33.02 -2.71 5.31
CA PRO A 55 34.14 -2.67 6.27
C PRO A 55 34.41 -1.31 6.91
N ARG A 56 34.01 -0.23 6.24
CA ARG A 56 34.18 1.16 6.76
C ARG A 56 32.95 1.67 7.49
N GLY A 57 31.91 0.88 7.66
CA GLY A 57 30.68 1.27 8.35
C GLY A 57 29.83 2.32 7.61
N GLY A 58 30.02 2.50 6.30
CA GLY A 58 29.26 3.46 5.50
C GLY A 58 29.35 3.17 4.01
N ILE A 59 28.37 3.59 3.26
CA ILE A 59 28.23 3.41 1.81
C ILE A 59 28.37 4.78 1.12
N MET A 60 29.09 4.83 -0.01
CA MET A 60 29.34 6.06 -0.77
C MET A 60 28.74 6.01 -2.17
N ASN A 61 29.04 4.94 -2.90
CA ASN A 61 28.61 4.68 -4.29
C ASN A 61 27.53 3.58 -4.38
N ILE A 62 26.85 3.30 -3.26
CA ILE A 62 25.70 2.41 -3.19
C ILE A 62 24.48 3.24 -2.75
N ASP A 63 23.46 3.31 -3.59
CA ASP A 63 22.17 3.94 -3.29
C ASP A 63 21.09 2.87 -3.08
N VAL A 64 20.33 2.99 -1.98
CA VAL A 64 19.18 2.11 -1.69
C VAL A 64 17.90 2.86 -2.00
N LEU A 65 17.15 2.37 -2.97
CA LEU A 65 16.02 3.06 -3.57
C LEU A 65 14.80 2.13 -3.69
N SER A 66 13.60 2.71 -3.68
CA SER A 66 12.41 2.10 -4.28
C SER A 66 12.27 2.58 -5.73
N PHE A 67 11.39 1.95 -6.52
CA PHE A 67 11.13 2.43 -7.88
C PHE A 67 10.70 3.90 -7.93
N GLY A 68 9.87 4.35 -6.97
CA GLY A 68 9.48 5.75 -6.88
C GLY A 68 10.65 6.69 -6.59
N ARG A 69 11.56 6.30 -5.68
CA ARG A 69 12.77 7.08 -5.39
C ARG A 69 13.75 7.09 -6.56
N LEU A 70 13.86 5.97 -7.29
CA LEU A 70 14.64 5.91 -8.52
C LEU A 70 14.12 6.91 -9.55
N ALA A 71 12.80 6.97 -9.75
CA ALA A 71 12.17 7.94 -10.65
C ALA A 71 12.53 9.38 -10.26
N HIS A 72 12.40 9.72 -8.98
CA HIS A 72 12.76 11.07 -8.51
C HIS A 72 14.25 11.40 -8.74
N ARG A 73 15.16 10.45 -8.49
CA ARG A 73 16.59 10.65 -8.72
C ARG A 73 16.91 10.90 -10.20
N VAL A 74 16.32 10.09 -11.08
CA VAL A 74 16.52 10.22 -12.53
C VAL A 74 15.97 11.55 -13.05
N PHE A 75 14.79 11.97 -12.59
CA PHE A 75 14.19 13.25 -12.99
C PHE A 75 15.01 14.45 -12.47
N GLU A 76 15.57 14.36 -11.26
CA GLU A 76 16.50 15.38 -10.76
C GLU A 76 17.74 15.53 -11.62
N GLU A 77 18.33 14.40 -12.02
CA GLU A 77 19.52 14.39 -12.86
C GLU A 77 19.25 14.94 -14.27
N THR A 78 18.13 14.53 -14.88
CA THR A 78 17.80 14.89 -16.27
C THR A 78 17.19 16.28 -16.41
N GLY A 79 16.84 16.93 -15.29
CA GLY A 79 16.22 18.25 -15.31
C GLY A 79 14.84 18.29 -15.94
N LYS A 80 14.16 17.13 -16.10
CA LYS A 80 12.79 17.09 -16.62
C LYS A 80 11.86 17.78 -15.64
N GLU A 81 11.09 18.76 -16.13
CA GLU A 81 10.05 19.43 -15.36
C GLU A 81 9.08 18.38 -14.80
N ARG A 82 8.87 18.46 -13.51
CA ARG A 82 7.99 17.50 -12.81
C ARG A 82 6.56 17.97 -12.97
N GLN A 83 5.79 17.22 -13.71
CA GLN A 83 4.35 17.30 -13.50
C GLN A 83 4.05 16.86 -12.06
N PRO A 84 3.22 17.59 -11.31
CA PRO A 84 2.89 17.20 -9.94
C PRO A 84 2.20 15.84 -9.94
N ILE A 85 2.66 14.96 -9.02
CA ILE A 85 2.08 13.63 -8.86
C ILE A 85 0.77 13.76 -8.10
N LEU A 86 -0.31 13.29 -8.72
CA LEU A 86 -1.63 13.27 -8.11
C LEU A 86 -1.71 12.10 -7.10
N ASP A 87 -1.98 12.43 -5.84
CA ASP A 87 -2.21 11.45 -4.80
C ASP A 87 -3.61 10.82 -4.88
N ASP A 88 -3.89 9.84 -4.03
CA ASP A 88 -5.16 9.12 -4.04
C ASP A 88 -6.37 10.02 -3.77
N GLU A 89 -6.22 11.04 -2.92
CA GLU A 89 -7.29 11.98 -2.63
C GLU A 89 -7.51 12.94 -3.80
N GLY A 90 -6.42 13.40 -4.41
CA GLY A 90 -6.48 14.19 -5.64
C GLY A 90 -7.17 13.44 -6.78
N LYS A 91 -6.85 12.13 -6.95
CA LYS A 91 -7.56 11.28 -7.93
C LYS A 91 -9.05 11.21 -7.64
N ASN A 92 -9.45 11.00 -6.38
CA ASN A 92 -10.86 10.97 -5.98
C ASN A 92 -11.58 12.28 -6.30
N LEU A 93 -10.96 13.44 -6.06
CA LEU A 93 -11.52 14.75 -6.37
C LEU A 93 -11.69 14.96 -7.87
N VAL A 94 -10.68 14.62 -8.66
CA VAL A 94 -10.73 14.72 -10.13
C VAL A 94 -11.80 13.79 -10.70
N LEU A 95 -11.84 12.54 -10.28
CA LEU A 95 -12.84 11.56 -10.71
C LEU A 95 -14.26 12.00 -10.35
N ARG A 96 -14.46 12.56 -9.16
CA ARG A 96 -15.76 13.11 -8.75
C ARG A 96 -16.20 14.27 -9.65
N LYS A 97 -15.29 15.15 -10.02
CA LYS A 97 -15.57 16.26 -10.95
C LYS A 97 -15.96 15.74 -12.33
N ILE A 98 -15.21 14.77 -12.87
CA ILE A 98 -15.46 14.16 -14.17
C ILE A 98 -16.79 13.41 -14.17
N ALA A 99 -17.03 12.60 -13.14
CA ALA A 99 -18.29 11.89 -12.97
C ALA A 99 -19.51 12.82 -12.96
N GLY A 100 -19.37 14.01 -12.36
CA GLY A 100 -20.40 15.05 -12.40
C GLY A 100 -20.65 15.60 -13.80
N ASN A 101 -19.60 15.72 -14.62
CA ASN A 101 -19.74 16.21 -16.00
C ASN A 101 -20.46 15.20 -16.92
N TYR A 102 -20.28 13.89 -16.65
CA TYR A 102 -20.86 12.81 -17.45
C TYR A 102 -22.10 12.17 -16.81
N GLU A 103 -22.65 12.73 -15.73
CA GLU A 103 -23.73 12.10 -14.94
C GLU A 103 -24.92 11.65 -15.81
N ASP A 104 -25.31 12.45 -16.81
CA ASP A 104 -26.45 12.14 -17.68
C ASP A 104 -26.17 11.05 -18.72
N GLU A 105 -24.88 10.79 -19.00
CA GLU A 105 -24.42 9.81 -19.99
C GLU A 105 -24.09 8.44 -19.36
N LEU A 106 -24.00 8.38 -18.02
CA LEU A 106 -23.75 7.15 -17.29
C LEU A 106 -25.05 6.35 -17.10
N THR A 107 -24.91 5.02 -17.15
CA THR A 107 -26.05 4.09 -17.06
C THR A 107 -26.12 3.44 -15.67
N VAL A 108 -25.07 2.73 -15.29
CA VAL A 108 -24.98 1.95 -14.05
C VAL A 108 -24.44 2.77 -12.89
N LEU A 109 -23.45 3.61 -13.17
CA LEU A 109 -22.79 4.45 -12.17
C LEU A 109 -23.53 5.77 -11.91
N LYS A 110 -24.56 6.09 -12.68
CA LYS A 110 -25.38 7.30 -12.53
C LYS A 110 -25.90 7.44 -11.10
N GLY A 111 -25.71 8.62 -10.50
CA GLY A 111 -26.16 8.94 -9.14
C GLY A 111 -25.37 8.27 -7.99
N ASN A 112 -24.57 7.22 -8.29
CA ASN A 112 -23.76 6.54 -7.28
C ASN A 112 -22.38 7.19 -7.10
N LEU A 113 -21.85 7.84 -8.12
CA LEU A 113 -20.54 8.50 -8.08
C LEU A 113 -20.48 9.74 -7.17
N LYS A 114 -21.61 10.16 -6.59
CA LYS A 114 -21.65 11.15 -5.51
C LYS A 114 -21.21 10.57 -4.16
N LYS A 115 -21.27 9.24 -4.00
CA LYS A 115 -20.87 8.54 -2.77
C LYS A 115 -19.36 8.25 -2.80
N GLN A 116 -18.66 8.61 -1.74
CA GLN A 116 -17.21 8.48 -1.64
C GLN A 116 -16.72 7.04 -1.89
N GLY A 117 -17.41 6.03 -1.37
CA GLY A 117 -17.05 4.63 -1.59
C GLY A 117 -17.04 4.23 -3.06
N TYR A 118 -18.04 4.64 -3.84
CA TYR A 118 -18.09 4.35 -5.27
C TYR A 118 -16.97 5.01 -6.07
N ILE A 119 -16.64 6.27 -5.76
CA ILE A 119 -15.50 6.96 -6.38
C ILE A 119 -14.19 6.23 -6.07
N SER A 120 -14.00 5.81 -4.82
CA SER A 120 -12.79 5.06 -4.42
C SER A 120 -12.68 3.72 -5.15
N GLU A 121 -13.78 3.01 -5.38
CA GLU A 121 -13.80 1.77 -6.17
C GLU A 121 -13.44 2.04 -7.64
N VAL A 122 -14.05 3.06 -8.26
CA VAL A 122 -13.73 3.43 -9.65
C VAL A 122 -12.27 3.86 -9.77
N LYS A 123 -11.75 4.63 -8.80
CA LYS A 123 -10.32 4.98 -8.72
C LYS A 123 -9.45 3.73 -8.69
N SER A 124 -9.79 2.74 -7.85
CA SER A 124 -9.02 1.51 -7.74
C SER A 124 -8.97 0.75 -9.06
N VAL A 125 -10.10 0.62 -9.75
CA VAL A 125 -10.16 -0.04 -11.07
C VAL A 125 -9.33 0.71 -12.11
N ILE A 126 -9.42 2.05 -12.16
CA ILE A 126 -8.61 2.86 -13.10
C ILE A 126 -7.12 2.73 -12.78
N SER A 127 -6.75 2.78 -11.48
CA SER A 127 -5.35 2.56 -11.06
C SER A 127 -4.84 1.18 -11.46
N GLU A 128 -5.67 0.13 -11.36
CA GLU A 128 -5.33 -1.20 -11.85
C GLU A 128 -5.16 -1.22 -13.38
N PHE A 129 -6.04 -0.61 -14.14
CA PHE A 129 -5.91 -0.53 -15.61
C PHE A 129 -4.57 0.11 -15.98
N THR A 130 -4.24 1.25 -15.40
CA THR A 130 -2.96 1.93 -15.64
C THR A 130 -1.77 1.06 -15.22
N GLN A 131 -1.83 0.43 -14.05
CA GLN A 131 -0.76 -0.42 -13.50
C GLN A 131 -0.49 -1.66 -14.34
N TYR A 132 -1.54 -2.23 -14.94
CA TYR A 132 -1.43 -3.39 -15.83
C TYR A 132 -1.27 -3.00 -17.28
N GLY A 133 -1.28 -1.70 -17.61
CA GLY A 133 -1.10 -1.18 -18.96
C GLY A 133 -2.30 -1.50 -19.86
N ILE A 134 -3.50 -1.56 -19.30
CA ILE A 134 -4.74 -1.78 -20.05
C ILE A 134 -5.16 -0.44 -20.64
N ASP A 135 -5.02 -0.33 -21.96
CA ASP A 135 -5.45 0.83 -22.73
C ASP A 135 -6.93 0.76 -23.18
N PHE A 136 -7.38 1.80 -23.84
CA PHE A 136 -8.77 1.86 -24.31
C PHE A 136 -9.09 0.83 -25.39
N GLU A 137 -8.12 0.49 -26.26
CA GLU A 137 -8.31 -0.49 -27.34
C GLU A 137 -8.48 -1.90 -26.75
N GLN A 138 -7.67 -2.27 -25.76
CA GLN A 138 -7.80 -3.54 -25.06
C GLN A 138 -9.10 -3.63 -24.28
N LEU A 139 -9.53 -2.53 -23.62
CA LEU A 139 -10.80 -2.50 -22.89
C LEU A 139 -11.98 -2.61 -23.85
N ASP A 140 -11.95 -1.93 -24.99
CA ASP A 140 -12.98 -2.01 -26.03
C ASP A 140 -13.04 -3.44 -26.62
N SER A 141 -11.90 -4.04 -26.93
CA SER A 141 -11.82 -5.42 -27.41
C SER A 141 -12.39 -6.43 -26.40
N PHE A 142 -12.10 -6.23 -25.09
CA PHE A 142 -12.68 -7.05 -24.04
C PHE A 142 -14.22 -6.91 -23.98
N MET A 143 -14.73 -5.69 -24.11
CA MET A 143 -16.17 -5.42 -24.10
C MET A 143 -16.90 -6.01 -25.31
N GLU A 144 -16.26 -6.09 -26.48
CA GLU A 144 -16.83 -6.75 -27.69
C GLU A 144 -17.13 -8.24 -27.45
N GLY A 145 -16.37 -8.90 -26.58
CA GLY A 145 -16.58 -10.29 -26.19
C GLY A 145 -17.72 -10.52 -25.18
N LEU A 146 -18.29 -9.45 -24.62
CA LEU A 146 -19.37 -9.54 -23.62
C LEU A 146 -20.75 -9.46 -24.26
N ASN A 147 -21.76 -10.02 -23.56
CA ASN A 147 -23.15 -9.78 -23.94
C ASN A 147 -23.50 -8.28 -23.77
N PRO A 148 -23.91 -7.57 -24.84
CA PRO A 148 -24.24 -6.13 -24.80
C PRO A 148 -25.39 -5.77 -23.83
N GLU A 149 -26.22 -6.72 -23.43
CA GLU A 149 -27.31 -6.52 -22.48
C GLU A 149 -26.90 -6.81 -21.02
N SER A 150 -25.65 -7.26 -20.80
CA SER A 150 -25.19 -7.59 -19.47
C SER A 150 -24.90 -6.35 -18.61
N TYR A 151 -25.16 -6.49 -17.30
CA TYR A 151 -24.78 -5.46 -16.31
C TYR A 151 -23.28 -5.11 -16.36
N LEU A 152 -22.43 -6.12 -16.58
CA LEU A 152 -20.99 -5.93 -16.68
C LEU A 152 -20.60 -5.06 -17.88
N TYR A 153 -21.24 -5.27 -19.03
CA TYR A 153 -21.00 -4.45 -20.23
C TYR A 153 -21.28 -2.96 -19.96
N TYR A 154 -22.44 -2.64 -19.40
CA TYR A 154 -22.80 -1.25 -19.07
C TYR A 154 -21.90 -0.66 -17.97
N LYS A 155 -21.52 -1.45 -16.98
CA LYS A 155 -20.59 -1.00 -15.94
C LYS A 155 -19.21 -0.65 -16.52
N LEU A 156 -18.65 -1.50 -17.38
CA LEU A 156 -17.36 -1.24 -18.04
C LEU A 156 -17.44 -0.06 -19.00
N LYS A 157 -18.56 0.11 -19.72
CA LYS A 157 -18.80 1.26 -20.58
C LYS A 157 -18.78 2.57 -19.80
N ASP A 158 -19.42 2.61 -18.64
CA ASP A 158 -19.40 3.77 -17.74
C ASP A 158 -17.97 4.02 -17.19
N ILE A 159 -17.27 2.98 -16.74
CA ILE A 159 -15.89 3.09 -16.25
C ILE A 159 -14.96 3.60 -17.35
N ARG A 160 -15.06 3.06 -18.56
CA ARG A 160 -14.26 3.48 -19.71
C ARG A 160 -14.43 4.97 -19.99
N LYS A 161 -15.68 5.46 -19.94
CA LYS A 161 -15.97 6.88 -20.16
C LYS A 161 -15.38 7.79 -19.09
N VAL A 162 -15.49 7.36 -17.82
CA VAL A 162 -14.89 8.10 -16.70
C VAL A 162 -13.36 8.06 -16.80
N TYR A 163 -12.79 6.93 -17.20
CA TYR A 163 -11.36 6.77 -17.40
C TYR A 163 -10.82 7.68 -18.52
N GLU A 164 -11.49 7.72 -19.67
CA GLU A 164 -11.13 8.63 -20.76
C GLU A 164 -11.14 10.10 -20.32
N GLY A 165 -12.20 10.52 -19.62
CA GLY A 165 -12.28 11.87 -19.07
C GLY A 165 -11.23 12.17 -18.00
N PHE A 166 -10.80 11.13 -17.25
CA PHE A 166 -9.73 11.25 -16.27
C PHE A 166 -8.37 11.45 -16.94
N GLU A 167 -8.04 10.64 -17.94
CA GLU A 167 -6.81 10.78 -18.74
C GLU A 167 -6.73 12.15 -19.43
N ASP A 168 -7.85 12.59 -20.05
CA ASP A 168 -7.93 13.91 -20.68
C ASP A 168 -7.73 15.06 -19.68
N TYR A 169 -8.24 14.90 -18.46
CA TYR A 169 -8.04 15.92 -17.42
C TYR A 169 -6.61 15.98 -16.93
N LEU A 170 -5.93 14.82 -16.83
CA LEU A 170 -4.55 14.74 -16.37
C LEU A 170 -3.54 15.22 -17.42
N ARG A 171 -3.87 15.07 -18.70
CA ARG A 171 -2.98 15.40 -19.82
C ARG A 171 -2.32 16.77 -19.61
N ASP A 172 -1.01 16.80 -19.64
CA ASP A 172 -0.14 17.98 -19.48
C ASP A 172 -0.23 18.71 -18.10
N LYS A 173 -0.99 18.20 -17.14
CA LYS A 173 -1.17 18.83 -15.82
C LYS A 173 -0.62 18.01 -14.67
N TYR A 174 -0.90 16.73 -14.67
CA TYR A 174 -0.57 15.82 -13.58
C TYR A 174 -0.14 14.48 -14.13
N ILE A 175 0.63 13.73 -13.33
CA ILE A 175 0.87 12.31 -13.52
C ILE A 175 0.38 11.54 -12.30
N THR A 176 -0.02 10.29 -12.48
CA THR A 176 -0.34 9.39 -11.39
C THR A 176 0.91 8.65 -10.91
N LYS A 177 0.84 8.03 -9.74
CA LYS A 177 1.94 7.18 -9.24
C LYS A 177 2.22 6.00 -10.15
N GLU A 178 1.19 5.48 -10.80
CA GLU A 178 1.27 4.39 -11.74
C GLU A 178 1.99 4.80 -13.04
N GLU A 179 1.66 5.97 -13.56
CA GLU A 179 2.30 6.54 -14.77
C GLU A 179 3.76 6.96 -14.54
N LEU A 180 4.12 7.22 -13.27
CA LEU A 180 5.49 7.62 -12.90
C LEU A 180 6.54 6.66 -13.48
N LEU A 181 6.26 5.36 -13.49
CA LEU A 181 7.18 4.34 -13.99
C LEU A 181 7.25 4.29 -15.52
N ASP A 182 6.17 4.64 -16.22
CA ASP A 182 6.17 4.79 -17.67
C ASP A 182 7.02 6.00 -18.11
N VAL A 183 6.84 7.13 -17.41
CA VAL A 183 7.67 8.34 -17.65
C VAL A 183 9.14 8.04 -17.31
N LEU A 184 9.40 7.31 -16.22
CA LEU A 184 10.75 6.85 -15.89
C LEU A 184 11.33 5.99 -17.02
N SER A 185 10.58 5.01 -17.53
CA SER A 185 11.04 4.11 -18.61
C SER A 185 11.50 4.89 -19.84
N GLN A 186 10.76 5.94 -20.22
CA GLN A 186 11.13 6.81 -21.33
C GLN A 186 12.37 7.68 -21.04
N THR A 187 12.67 7.92 -19.76
CA THR A 187 13.79 8.79 -19.33
C THR A 187 15.08 8.03 -19.06
N VAL A 188 14.99 6.70 -18.82
CA VAL A 188 16.16 5.81 -18.56
C VAL A 188 17.33 6.02 -19.53
N PRO A 189 17.13 6.13 -20.87
CA PRO A 189 18.24 6.31 -21.81
C PRO A 189 19.04 7.61 -21.62
N GLU A 190 18.43 8.63 -21.01
CA GLU A 190 19.03 9.94 -20.81
C GLU A 190 19.81 10.03 -19.49
N ALA A 191 19.53 9.11 -18.55
CA ALA A 191 20.07 9.13 -17.19
C ALA A 191 21.52 8.64 -17.13
N LYS A 192 22.45 9.54 -16.84
CA LYS A 192 23.87 9.21 -16.75
C LYS A 192 24.19 8.31 -15.55
N MET A 193 23.48 8.47 -14.44
CA MET A 193 23.67 7.67 -13.22
C MET A 193 23.38 6.18 -13.43
N LEU A 194 22.53 5.87 -14.41
CA LEU A 194 22.16 4.47 -14.75
C LEU A 194 23.13 3.83 -15.71
N LYS A 195 23.88 4.64 -16.46
CA LYS A 195 24.82 4.13 -17.46
C LYS A 195 25.96 3.38 -16.79
N ASP A 196 26.20 2.15 -17.24
CA ASP A 196 27.24 1.26 -16.71
C ASP A 196 27.10 0.97 -15.18
N SER A 197 25.91 1.25 -14.60
CA SER A 197 25.61 0.94 -13.20
C SER A 197 25.33 -0.55 -13.00
N VAL A 198 25.44 -1.01 -11.75
CA VAL A 198 25.02 -2.34 -11.33
C VAL A 198 23.77 -2.18 -10.47
N ILE A 199 22.70 -2.90 -10.85
CA ILE A 199 21.43 -2.88 -10.11
C ILE A 199 21.23 -4.21 -9.40
N ALA A 200 20.95 -4.15 -8.10
CA ALA A 200 20.56 -5.30 -7.29
C ALA A 200 19.08 -5.14 -6.89
N MET A 201 18.28 -6.16 -7.11
CA MET A 201 16.86 -6.18 -6.74
C MET A 201 16.63 -7.25 -5.67
N ASP A 202 16.07 -6.86 -4.53
CA ASP A 202 15.84 -7.76 -3.40
C ASP A 202 14.44 -7.58 -2.78
N GLY A 203 13.86 -8.69 -2.32
CA GLY A 203 12.58 -8.69 -1.60
C GLY A 203 11.33 -8.53 -2.48
N PHE A 204 11.44 -8.65 -3.80
CA PHE A 204 10.29 -8.65 -4.70
C PHE A 204 9.70 -10.05 -4.86
N THR A 205 8.37 -10.12 -4.89
CA THR A 205 7.61 -11.36 -5.14
C THR A 205 7.07 -11.46 -6.56
N GLY A 206 7.12 -10.37 -7.32
CA GLY A 206 6.64 -10.25 -8.69
C GLY A 206 6.75 -8.82 -9.18
N PHE A 207 6.58 -8.61 -10.48
CA PHE A 207 6.56 -7.31 -11.12
C PHE A 207 5.30 -7.12 -11.95
N THR A 208 4.77 -5.91 -11.95
CA THR A 208 3.70 -5.53 -12.86
C THR A 208 4.22 -5.38 -14.28
N PRO A 209 3.35 -5.41 -15.31
CA PRO A 209 3.78 -5.20 -16.70
C PRO A 209 4.56 -3.89 -16.91
N VAL A 210 4.15 -2.81 -16.22
CA VAL A 210 4.84 -1.52 -16.27
C VAL A 210 6.26 -1.62 -15.65
N GLN A 211 6.39 -2.34 -14.53
CA GLN A 211 7.71 -2.58 -13.93
C GLN A 211 8.59 -3.45 -14.83
N ASN A 212 8.02 -4.47 -15.49
CA ASN A 212 8.75 -5.30 -16.44
C ASN A 212 9.28 -4.48 -17.63
N ARG A 213 8.46 -3.55 -18.17
CA ARG A 213 8.93 -2.61 -19.23
C ARG A 213 10.07 -1.73 -18.73
N LEU A 214 9.95 -1.17 -17.53
CA LEU A 214 11.02 -0.37 -16.92
C LEU A 214 12.31 -1.20 -16.76
N ILE A 215 12.21 -2.44 -16.27
CA ILE A 215 13.38 -3.33 -16.14
C ILE A 215 14.00 -3.61 -17.51
N GLY A 216 13.18 -3.78 -18.54
CA GLY A 216 13.65 -3.92 -19.92
C GLY A 216 14.47 -2.71 -20.40
N GLU A 217 14.03 -1.48 -20.09
CA GLU A 217 14.80 -0.28 -20.42
C GLU A 217 16.09 -0.18 -19.57
N LEU A 218 16.03 -0.53 -18.29
CA LEU A 218 17.21 -0.57 -17.42
C LEU A 218 18.25 -1.58 -17.93
N LEU A 219 17.82 -2.76 -18.40
CA LEU A 219 18.71 -3.78 -18.99
C LEU A 219 19.48 -3.30 -20.23
N LYS A 220 18.95 -2.31 -20.97
CA LYS A 220 19.63 -1.73 -22.14
C LYS A 220 20.75 -0.74 -21.78
N VAL A 221 20.80 -0.26 -20.53
CA VAL A 221 21.67 0.85 -20.12
C VAL A 221 22.64 0.43 -19.02
N CYS A 222 22.19 -0.43 -18.09
CA CYS A 222 22.99 -0.88 -16.95
C CYS A 222 23.96 -2.00 -17.34
N ASP A 223 25.08 -2.10 -16.65
CA ASP A 223 26.08 -3.16 -16.86
C ASP A 223 25.51 -4.53 -16.44
N LYS A 224 24.88 -4.60 -15.28
CA LYS A 224 24.34 -5.84 -14.72
C LYS A 224 23.10 -5.59 -13.85
N ILE A 225 22.11 -6.49 -13.94
CA ILE A 225 20.99 -6.56 -12.99
C ILE A 225 21.05 -7.91 -12.28
N MET A 226 21.06 -7.90 -10.95
CA MET A 226 21.00 -9.08 -10.10
C MET A 226 19.68 -9.10 -9.33
N LEU A 227 18.98 -10.24 -9.30
CA LEU A 227 17.67 -10.37 -8.65
C LEU A 227 17.64 -11.58 -7.72
N THR A 228 17.25 -11.35 -6.44
CA THR A 228 16.96 -12.47 -5.54
C THR A 228 15.55 -13.02 -5.80
N VAL A 229 15.44 -14.33 -5.86
CA VAL A 229 14.18 -15.03 -6.09
C VAL A 229 14.00 -16.12 -5.05
N GLU A 230 12.84 -16.11 -4.39
CA GLU A 230 12.49 -17.16 -3.43
C GLU A 230 11.92 -18.37 -4.17
N ILE A 231 12.65 -19.48 -4.11
CA ILE A 231 12.25 -20.74 -4.72
C ILE A 231 12.99 -21.91 -4.07
N ASP A 232 12.34 -23.06 -4.05
CA ASP A 232 12.93 -24.31 -3.56
C ASP A 232 13.68 -25.02 -4.70
N ARG A 233 14.77 -25.71 -4.40
CA ARG A 233 15.57 -26.46 -5.35
C ARG A 233 14.80 -27.59 -6.06
N ARG A 234 13.70 -28.05 -5.48
CA ARG A 234 12.80 -29.07 -6.06
C ARG A 234 11.94 -28.52 -7.20
N GLU A 235 11.92 -27.21 -7.40
CA GLU A 235 11.10 -26.52 -8.39
C GLU A 235 11.98 -25.97 -9.51
N ASP A 236 11.50 -26.07 -10.74
CA ASP A 236 12.12 -25.39 -11.87
C ASP A 236 11.63 -23.93 -11.92
N PRO A 237 12.52 -22.93 -11.75
CA PRO A 237 12.11 -21.52 -11.74
C PRO A 237 11.68 -21.01 -13.11
N PHE A 238 12.10 -21.64 -14.19
CA PHE A 238 11.81 -21.24 -15.57
C PHE A 238 10.53 -21.85 -16.13
N VAL A 239 9.82 -22.67 -15.34
CA VAL A 239 8.59 -23.35 -15.77
C VAL A 239 7.40 -22.92 -14.91
N TYR A 240 6.62 -21.95 -15.39
CA TYR A 240 5.34 -21.56 -14.84
C TYR A 240 4.21 -22.31 -15.57
N LYS A 241 3.33 -22.99 -14.82
CA LYS A 241 2.20 -23.73 -15.38
C LYS A 241 0.85 -23.26 -14.86
N HIS A 242 0.73 -23.07 -13.56
CA HIS A 242 -0.54 -22.78 -12.92
C HIS A 242 -0.40 -21.81 -11.73
N PRO A 243 -1.38 -20.91 -11.51
CA PRO A 243 -1.33 -19.93 -10.43
C PRO A 243 -1.42 -20.54 -9.02
N TYR A 244 -1.88 -21.78 -8.88
CA TYR A 244 -1.96 -22.48 -7.60
C TYR A 244 -0.68 -23.25 -7.22
N GLN A 245 0.35 -23.21 -8.05
CA GLN A 245 1.62 -23.84 -7.70
C GLN A 245 2.30 -23.08 -6.54
N LEU A 246 2.95 -23.84 -5.67
CA LEU A 246 3.87 -23.22 -4.70
C LEU A 246 4.97 -22.48 -5.49
N PHE A 247 5.30 -21.26 -5.09
CA PHE A 247 6.20 -20.37 -5.84
C PHE A 247 5.68 -19.90 -7.22
N ALA A 248 4.37 -19.93 -7.48
CA ALA A 248 3.79 -19.47 -8.73
C ALA A 248 4.24 -18.04 -9.09
N LEU A 249 4.19 -17.12 -8.14
CA LEU A 249 4.62 -15.72 -8.32
C LEU A 249 6.11 -15.61 -8.67
N SER A 250 6.97 -16.36 -7.99
CA SER A 250 8.41 -16.39 -8.28
C SER A 250 8.69 -16.93 -9.68
N LYS A 251 8.01 -18.00 -10.07
CA LYS A 251 8.13 -18.58 -11.42
C LYS A 251 7.65 -17.64 -12.50
N GLN A 252 6.51 -16.99 -12.29
CA GLN A 252 5.97 -16.00 -13.21
C GLN A 252 6.93 -14.81 -13.36
N MET A 253 7.50 -14.32 -12.25
CA MET A 253 8.50 -13.26 -12.28
C MET A 253 9.74 -13.64 -13.10
N VAL A 254 10.27 -14.86 -12.90
CA VAL A 254 11.45 -15.35 -13.62
C VAL A 254 11.16 -15.54 -15.10
N THR A 255 10.01 -16.14 -15.47
CA THR A 255 9.64 -16.34 -16.87
C THR A 255 9.44 -15.01 -17.59
N SER A 256 8.69 -14.07 -16.98
CA SER A 256 8.49 -12.73 -17.57
C SER A 256 9.79 -11.96 -17.77
N LEU A 257 10.70 -11.98 -16.78
CA LEU A 257 11.99 -11.29 -16.92
C LEU A 257 12.91 -12.00 -17.92
N THR A 258 12.81 -13.31 -18.06
CA THR A 258 13.53 -14.06 -19.10
C THR A 258 13.06 -13.66 -20.50
N GLU A 259 11.74 -13.51 -20.69
CA GLU A 259 11.15 -13.01 -21.93
C GLU A 259 11.62 -11.58 -22.22
N VAL A 260 11.55 -10.68 -21.25
CA VAL A 260 12.05 -9.32 -21.37
C VAL A 260 13.52 -9.26 -21.74
N ALA A 261 14.39 -10.07 -21.09
CA ALA A 261 15.82 -10.11 -21.41
C ALA A 261 16.07 -10.60 -22.85
N GLN A 262 15.29 -11.58 -23.32
CA GLN A 262 15.36 -12.07 -24.69
C GLN A 262 14.93 -11.02 -25.71
N GLU A 263 13.83 -10.31 -25.44
CA GLU A 263 13.33 -9.21 -26.29
C GLU A 263 14.36 -8.10 -26.48
N VAL A 264 15.02 -7.71 -25.37
CA VAL A 264 16.07 -6.67 -25.41
C VAL A 264 17.46 -7.22 -25.79
N ARG A 265 17.58 -8.52 -26.04
CA ARG A 265 18.82 -9.22 -26.44
C ARG A 265 19.95 -9.09 -25.43
N VAL A 266 19.63 -9.20 -24.16
CA VAL A 266 20.58 -9.18 -23.05
C VAL A 266 20.85 -10.59 -22.57
N GLU A 267 22.11 -10.89 -22.26
CA GLU A 267 22.56 -12.20 -21.79
C GLU A 267 22.01 -12.48 -20.38
N ILE A 268 21.60 -13.73 -20.15
CA ILE A 268 21.23 -14.21 -18.81
C ILE A 268 22.42 -15.01 -18.28
N ASP A 269 23.05 -14.48 -17.24
CA ASP A 269 24.17 -15.13 -16.57
C ASP A 269 23.73 -16.45 -15.90
N GLU A 270 24.70 -17.34 -15.67
CA GLU A 270 24.46 -18.56 -14.91
C GLU A 270 23.86 -18.22 -13.53
N PRO A 271 22.73 -18.83 -13.15
CA PRO A 271 22.06 -18.51 -11.90
C PRO A 271 22.83 -19.02 -10.68
N VAL A 272 22.80 -18.24 -9.61
CA VAL A 272 23.39 -18.63 -8.32
C VAL A 272 22.34 -19.38 -7.50
N TRP A 273 22.66 -20.58 -7.03
CA TRP A 273 21.79 -21.42 -6.22
C TRP A 273 22.26 -21.47 -4.76
N LEU A 274 21.47 -20.89 -3.86
CA LEU A 274 21.74 -20.85 -2.42
C LEU A 274 20.81 -21.77 -1.61
N CYS A 275 20.12 -22.68 -2.28
CA CYS A 275 19.22 -23.63 -1.61
C CYS A 275 20.02 -24.62 -0.77
N LYS A 276 19.80 -24.60 0.52
CA LYS A 276 20.35 -25.54 1.52
C LYS A 276 19.21 -26.15 2.31
N ASN A 277 19.39 -27.40 2.72
CA ASN A 277 18.46 -28.11 3.59
C ASN A 277 19.25 -28.73 4.77
N PRO A 278 19.01 -28.31 6.04
CA PRO A 278 18.17 -27.15 6.40
C PRO A 278 18.75 -25.83 5.91
N SER A 279 17.86 -24.83 5.71
CA SER A 279 18.32 -23.49 5.31
C SER A 279 19.16 -22.85 6.43
N TYR A 280 20.03 -21.90 6.08
CA TYR A 280 20.98 -21.31 7.01
C TYR A 280 20.32 -20.75 8.29
N ARG A 281 19.16 -20.09 8.16
CA ARG A 281 18.41 -19.50 9.27
C ARG A 281 17.90 -20.56 10.27
N PHE A 282 17.50 -21.72 9.76
CA PHE A 282 16.81 -22.75 10.57
C PHE A 282 17.69 -23.96 10.90
N LYS A 283 19.00 -23.92 10.63
CA LYS A 283 19.89 -25.06 10.85
C LYS A 283 19.95 -25.53 12.32
N GLU A 284 19.72 -24.61 13.27
CA GLU A 284 19.70 -24.88 14.72
C GLU A 284 18.29 -25.08 15.27
N ASN A 285 17.26 -24.96 14.41
CA ASN A 285 15.87 -25.16 14.80
C ASN A 285 15.20 -26.17 13.87
N PRO A 286 15.24 -27.47 14.22
CA PRO A 286 14.71 -28.53 13.37
C PRO A 286 13.19 -28.46 13.15
N GLU A 287 12.44 -27.88 14.06
CA GLU A 287 10.98 -27.68 13.92
C GLU A 287 10.70 -26.68 12.80
N MET A 288 11.36 -25.53 12.82
CA MET A 288 11.22 -24.51 11.79
C MET A 288 11.79 -24.96 10.46
N ALA A 289 12.89 -25.73 10.47
CA ALA A 289 13.45 -26.32 9.27
C ALA A 289 12.47 -27.31 8.61
N PHE A 290 11.81 -28.15 9.41
CA PHE A 290 10.79 -29.07 8.93
C PHE A 290 9.55 -28.33 8.39
N LEU A 291 9.11 -27.28 9.09
CA LEU A 291 8.00 -26.44 8.64
C LEU A 291 8.30 -25.79 7.30
N GLU A 292 9.48 -25.21 7.12
CA GLU A 292 9.92 -24.59 5.87
C GLU A 292 9.97 -25.62 4.73
N GLU A 293 10.47 -26.81 5.01
CA GLU A 293 10.58 -27.87 4.01
C GLU A 293 9.22 -28.43 3.55
N GLU A 294 8.25 -28.57 4.46
CA GLU A 294 7.04 -29.34 4.21
C GLU A 294 5.75 -28.51 4.14
N LEU A 295 5.75 -27.26 4.58
CA LEU A 295 4.57 -26.41 4.58
C LEU A 295 4.03 -26.22 3.13
N PHE A 296 2.72 -26.39 2.98
CA PHE A 296 2.01 -26.37 1.70
C PHE A 296 2.48 -27.40 0.67
N ARG A 297 3.28 -28.38 1.09
CA ARG A 297 3.60 -29.56 0.31
C ARG A 297 2.58 -30.65 0.62
N TYR A 298 2.05 -31.31 -0.35
CA TYR A 298 1.14 -32.46 -0.16
C TYR A 298 1.90 -33.70 0.34
N SER A 299 2.79 -33.48 1.29
CA SER A 299 3.61 -34.51 1.90
C SER A 299 2.85 -35.21 3.02
N ARG A 300 3.05 -36.51 3.15
CA ARG A 300 2.56 -37.30 4.30
C ARG A 300 3.57 -37.34 5.46
N ARG A 301 4.70 -36.66 5.33
CA ARG A 301 5.73 -36.61 6.37
C ARG A 301 5.19 -35.87 7.59
N LYS A 302 5.50 -36.40 8.75
CA LYS A 302 5.18 -35.79 10.04
C LYS A 302 6.48 -35.50 10.77
N TYR A 303 6.51 -34.40 11.50
CA TYR A 303 7.63 -34.11 12.37
C TYR A 303 7.70 -35.19 13.45
N SER A 304 8.86 -35.83 13.59
CA SER A 304 9.09 -36.95 14.51
C SER A 304 10.06 -36.58 15.67
N GLY A 305 10.37 -35.28 15.81
CA GLY A 305 11.22 -34.82 16.89
C GLY A 305 10.56 -34.89 18.26
N GLU A 306 11.32 -34.58 19.29
CA GLU A 306 10.81 -34.41 20.66
C GLU A 306 9.76 -33.30 20.74
N LYS A 307 9.26 -32.99 21.95
CA LYS A 307 8.23 -31.97 22.16
C LYS A 307 8.55 -30.66 21.46
N MET A 308 7.63 -30.18 20.62
CA MET A 308 7.74 -28.88 19.94
C MET A 308 7.81 -27.73 20.97
N ARG A 309 8.73 -26.82 20.75
CA ARG A 309 8.95 -25.64 21.60
C ARG A 309 8.90 -24.32 20.83
N SER A 310 9.25 -24.37 19.54
CA SER A 310 9.39 -23.17 18.69
C SER A 310 8.10 -22.81 17.95
N ILE A 311 7.11 -23.70 17.90
CA ILE A 311 5.86 -23.51 17.18
C ILE A 311 4.71 -23.83 18.13
N SER A 312 3.76 -22.91 18.24
CA SER A 312 2.52 -23.10 18.99
C SER A 312 1.33 -22.59 18.17
N LEU A 313 0.18 -23.21 18.37
CA LEU A 313 -1.08 -22.80 17.75
C LEU A 313 -2.09 -22.54 18.86
N HIS A 314 -2.70 -21.37 18.82
CA HIS A 314 -3.68 -20.93 19.81
C HIS A 314 -4.96 -20.53 19.10
N GLU A 315 -6.10 -20.79 19.73
CA GLU A 315 -7.42 -20.43 19.25
C GLU A 315 -8.11 -19.61 20.34
N VAL A 316 -8.69 -18.48 19.93
CA VAL A 316 -9.46 -17.57 20.79
C VAL A 316 -10.73 -17.14 20.10
N HIS A 317 -11.69 -16.55 20.83
CA HIS A 317 -13.03 -16.31 20.28
C HIS A 317 -13.18 -15.00 19.50
N THR A 318 -12.39 -13.99 19.84
CA THR A 318 -12.54 -12.64 19.27
C THR A 318 -11.20 -12.00 18.92
N PRO A 319 -11.14 -11.08 17.95
CA PRO A 319 -9.92 -10.31 17.65
C PRO A 319 -9.36 -9.54 18.86
N GLN A 320 -10.22 -9.12 19.78
CA GLN A 320 -9.82 -8.44 21.02
C GLN A 320 -9.09 -9.38 21.97
N GLU A 321 -9.61 -10.60 22.16
CA GLU A 321 -8.95 -11.64 22.96
C GLU A 321 -7.64 -12.08 22.31
N GLU A 322 -7.59 -12.18 20.99
CA GLU A 322 -6.38 -12.49 20.25
C GLU A 322 -5.29 -11.42 20.48
N ALA A 323 -5.65 -10.15 20.35
CA ALA A 323 -4.74 -9.04 20.61
C ALA A 323 -4.24 -9.02 22.05
N GLN A 324 -5.12 -9.30 23.02
CA GLN A 324 -4.74 -9.40 24.43
C GLN A 324 -3.77 -10.56 24.65
N TYR A 325 -4.10 -11.76 24.14
CA TYR A 325 -3.23 -12.94 24.24
C TYR A 325 -1.84 -12.66 23.65
N VAL A 326 -1.77 -12.04 22.47
CA VAL A 326 -0.51 -11.66 21.83
C VAL A 326 0.30 -10.70 22.70
N ALA A 327 -0.34 -9.71 23.33
CA ALA A 327 0.34 -8.76 24.21
C ALA A 327 0.87 -9.46 25.49
N GLU A 328 0.10 -10.38 26.05
CA GLU A 328 0.54 -11.20 27.21
C GLU A 328 1.75 -12.06 26.85
N GLU A 329 1.71 -12.72 25.70
CA GLU A 329 2.80 -13.57 25.22
C GLU A 329 4.07 -12.75 24.92
N ILE A 330 3.96 -11.57 24.33
CA ILE A 330 5.10 -10.66 24.13
C ILE A 330 5.72 -10.29 25.47
N ARG A 331 4.91 -9.97 26.49
CA ARG A 331 5.41 -9.66 27.84
C ARG A 331 6.09 -10.86 28.49
N ARG A 332 5.55 -12.05 28.30
CA ARG A 332 6.15 -13.30 28.77
C ARG A 332 7.52 -13.52 28.13
N LEU A 333 7.61 -13.46 26.82
CA LEU A 333 8.86 -13.63 26.05
C LEU A 333 9.95 -12.65 26.51
N VAL A 334 9.58 -11.38 26.72
CA VAL A 334 10.54 -10.35 27.14
C VAL A 334 10.99 -10.58 28.60
N ARG A 335 10.06 -10.92 29.51
CA ARG A 335 10.39 -11.07 30.96
C ARG A 335 11.05 -12.37 31.29
N GLU A 336 10.60 -13.46 30.69
CA GLU A 336 11.00 -14.81 31.09
C GLU A 336 12.11 -15.38 30.20
N GLU A 337 12.07 -15.05 28.88
CA GLU A 337 13.02 -15.60 27.91
C GLU A 337 14.07 -14.57 27.44
N GLY A 338 13.97 -13.31 27.90
CA GLY A 338 14.98 -12.28 27.67
C GLY A 338 14.98 -11.67 26.25
N TYR A 339 13.91 -11.86 25.48
CA TYR A 339 13.75 -11.21 24.17
C TYR A 339 13.65 -9.69 24.34
N ARG A 340 14.10 -8.97 23.31
CA ARG A 340 13.88 -7.51 23.21
C ARG A 340 12.67 -7.27 22.33
N TYR A 341 11.87 -6.24 22.61
CA TYR A 341 10.70 -5.88 21.80
C TYR A 341 10.99 -5.78 20.30
N ARG A 342 12.15 -5.26 19.92
CA ARG A 342 12.59 -5.16 18.52
C ARG A 342 12.87 -6.50 17.82
N GLU A 343 12.89 -7.60 18.54
CA GLU A 343 13.11 -8.96 18.02
C GLU A 343 11.79 -9.70 17.81
N ILE A 344 10.67 -9.07 18.18
CA ILE A 344 9.34 -9.66 18.10
C ILE A 344 8.54 -8.91 17.06
N ALA A 345 7.91 -9.64 16.14
CA ALA A 345 7.01 -9.11 15.15
C ALA A 345 5.64 -9.77 15.21
N VAL A 346 4.58 -8.97 15.06
CA VAL A 346 3.21 -9.44 14.91
C VAL A 346 2.81 -9.24 13.45
N ILE A 347 2.37 -10.30 12.78
CA ILE A 347 1.97 -10.27 11.38
C ILE A 347 0.47 -10.55 11.31
N ALA A 348 -0.30 -9.63 10.76
CA ALA A 348 -1.72 -9.78 10.50
C ALA A 348 -2.01 -9.61 9.01
N SER A 349 -2.90 -10.45 8.46
CA SER A 349 -3.32 -10.35 7.06
C SER A 349 -4.16 -9.10 6.78
N ASP A 350 -4.95 -8.66 7.76
CA ASP A 350 -5.76 -7.44 7.70
C ASP A 350 -5.55 -6.59 8.96
N LEU A 351 -4.71 -5.59 8.82
CA LEU A 351 -4.40 -4.67 9.91
C LEU A 351 -5.60 -3.77 10.26
N SER A 352 -6.53 -3.53 9.33
CA SER A 352 -7.71 -2.69 9.60
C SER A 352 -8.62 -3.30 10.67
N THR A 353 -8.69 -4.63 10.73
CA THR A 353 -9.46 -5.36 11.74
C THR A 353 -8.76 -5.42 13.10
N TYR A 354 -7.43 -5.51 13.10
CA TYR A 354 -6.65 -5.78 14.33
C TYR A 354 -5.99 -4.56 14.96
N ALA A 355 -5.75 -3.47 14.18
CA ALA A 355 -4.92 -2.37 14.64
C ALA A 355 -5.39 -1.74 15.96
N ASP A 356 -6.68 -1.41 16.06
CA ASP A 356 -7.24 -0.79 17.27
C ASP A 356 -7.18 -1.70 18.50
N ALA A 357 -7.41 -3.01 18.29
CA ALA A 357 -7.36 -4.00 19.37
C ALA A 357 -5.92 -4.21 19.86
N LEU A 358 -4.97 -4.34 18.94
CA LEU A 358 -3.54 -4.47 19.23
C LEU A 358 -2.97 -3.21 19.90
N GLU A 359 -3.32 -2.02 19.41
CA GLU A 359 -2.87 -0.76 20.02
C GLU A 359 -3.33 -0.65 21.47
N LYS A 360 -4.62 -0.89 21.74
CA LYS A 360 -5.16 -0.89 23.11
C LYS A 360 -4.55 -1.95 24.01
N ALA A 361 -4.28 -3.14 23.47
CA ALA A 361 -3.62 -4.19 24.23
C ALA A 361 -2.16 -3.82 24.52
N CYS A 362 -1.41 -3.33 23.53
CA CYS A 362 -0.03 -2.88 23.71
C CYS A 362 0.07 -1.74 24.73
N ASP A 363 -0.82 -0.74 24.66
CA ASP A 363 -0.87 0.35 25.64
C ASP A 363 -1.13 -0.17 27.06
N ARG A 364 -2.11 -1.08 27.22
CA ARG A 364 -2.42 -1.68 28.54
C ARG A 364 -1.24 -2.41 29.15
N TYR A 365 -0.45 -3.10 28.32
CA TYR A 365 0.71 -3.88 28.78
C TYR A 365 2.02 -3.10 28.68
N GLU A 366 1.99 -1.80 28.35
CA GLU A 366 3.16 -0.92 28.20
C GLU A 366 4.20 -1.50 27.22
N ILE A 367 3.73 -2.03 26.08
CA ILE A 367 4.56 -2.59 25.02
C ILE A 367 4.83 -1.50 23.98
N PRO A 368 6.08 -1.09 23.75
CA PRO A 368 6.42 -0.18 22.66
C PRO A 368 6.17 -0.88 21.31
N VAL A 369 5.26 -0.36 20.52
CA VAL A 369 4.87 -0.91 19.22
C VAL A 369 4.96 0.13 18.14
N PHE A 370 5.38 -0.27 16.95
CA PHE A 370 5.24 0.48 15.71
C PHE A 370 4.26 -0.27 14.80
N MET A 371 3.21 0.42 14.37
CA MET A 371 2.25 -0.10 13.39
C MET A 371 2.21 0.83 12.18
N ASP A 372 2.49 0.27 11.01
CA ASP A 372 2.43 1.00 9.74
C ASP A 372 1.00 0.93 9.16
N HIS A 373 0.10 1.78 9.68
CA HIS A 373 -1.25 1.89 9.16
C HIS A 373 -1.76 3.33 9.19
N LYS A 374 -2.68 3.64 8.29
CA LYS A 374 -3.33 4.94 8.25
C LYS A 374 -4.47 4.99 9.28
N LYS A 375 -4.45 5.97 10.17
CA LYS A 375 -5.55 6.23 11.11
C LYS A 375 -6.57 7.19 10.50
N SER A 376 -7.86 6.85 10.63
CA SER A 376 -8.92 7.78 10.26
C SER A 376 -8.98 8.95 11.25
N ILE A 377 -8.97 10.17 10.74
CA ILE A 377 -9.16 11.39 11.56
C ILE A 377 -10.63 11.81 11.69
N LEU A 378 -11.56 11.03 11.13
CA LEU A 378 -12.98 11.40 11.08
C LEU A 378 -13.64 11.49 12.47
N LEU A 379 -13.08 10.83 13.48
CA LEU A 379 -13.54 10.89 14.88
C LEU A 379 -12.89 12.03 15.68
N ASN A 380 -12.00 12.81 15.06
CA ASN A 380 -11.42 13.97 15.71
C ASN A 380 -12.45 15.11 15.78
N SER A 381 -12.65 15.68 16.96
CA SER A 381 -13.64 16.74 17.20
C SER A 381 -13.46 17.97 16.31
N PHE A 382 -12.22 18.35 16.01
CA PHE A 382 -11.93 19.48 15.12
C PHE A 382 -12.31 19.17 13.67
N VAL A 383 -12.01 17.96 13.20
CA VAL A 383 -12.42 17.52 11.85
C VAL A 383 -13.93 17.46 11.75
N GLU A 384 -14.60 16.97 12.79
CA GLU A 384 -16.06 16.94 12.84
C GLU A 384 -16.67 18.34 12.88
N TYR A 385 -16.07 19.26 13.60
CA TYR A 385 -16.44 20.68 13.62
C TYR A 385 -16.45 21.28 12.20
N LEU A 386 -15.35 21.13 11.45
CA LEU A 386 -15.27 21.64 10.08
C LEU A 386 -16.27 20.94 9.14
N ARG A 387 -16.39 19.62 9.22
CA ARG A 387 -17.33 18.86 8.40
C ARG A 387 -18.77 19.21 8.67
N SER A 388 -19.16 19.28 9.95
CA SER A 388 -20.53 19.61 10.34
C SER A 388 -20.90 21.04 9.98
N LEU A 389 -19.95 21.99 10.02
CA LEU A 389 -20.15 23.35 9.52
C LEU A 389 -20.52 23.36 8.02
N LEU A 390 -19.77 22.63 7.20
CA LEU A 390 -20.04 22.54 5.77
C LEU A 390 -21.39 21.85 5.49
N VAL A 391 -21.66 20.75 6.19
CA VAL A 391 -22.94 20.02 6.06
C VAL A 391 -24.12 20.87 6.52
N MET A 392 -23.97 21.67 7.56
CA MET A 392 -25.00 22.58 8.06
C MET A 392 -25.40 23.59 6.98
N VAL A 393 -24.44 24.17 6.28
CA VAL A 393 -24.72 25.10 5.16
C VAL A 393 -25.33 24.37 3.97
N GLU A 394 -24.77 23.21 3.57
CA GLU A 394 -25.26 22.41 2.44
C GLU A 394 -26.73 21.95 2.65
N GLN A 395 -27.07 21.53 3.86
CA GLN A 395 -28.40 21.04 4.22
C GLN A 395 -29.37 22.14 4.68
N ASN A 396 -29.02 23.40 4.43
CA ASN A 396 -29.87 24.53 4.80
C ASN A 396 -30.28 24.53 6.28
N TYR A 397 -29.36 24.30 7.19
CA TYR A 397 -29.54 24.38 8.64
C TYR A 397 -30.68 23.47 9.16
N THR A 398 -30.63 22.19 8.78
CA THR A 398 -31.51 21.17 9.37
C THR A 398 -31.19 21.01 10.86
N TYR A 399 -32.15 20.50 11.63
CA TYR A 399 -31.96 20.21 13.04
C TYR A 399 -30.71 19.35 13.29
N GLU A 400 -30.60 18.23 12.59
CA GLU A 400 -29.48 17.30 12.77
C GLU A 400 -28.12 17.95 12.44
N SER A 401 -28.06 18.75 11.37
CA SER A 401 -26.82 19.39 10.94
C SER A 401 -26.34 20.46 11.91
N VAL A 402 -27.26 21.25 12.46
CA VAL A 402 -26.95 22.30 13.45
C VAL A 402 -26.47 21.68 14.77
N PHE A 403 -27.21 20.71 15.33
CA PHE A 403 -26.83 20.10 16.60
C PHE A 403 -25.61 19.20 16.51
N ARG A 404 -25.36 18.61 15.35
CA ARG A 404 -24.08 17.93 15.07
C ARG A 404 -22.90 18.90 15.16
N TYR A 405 -23.04 20.12 14.64
CA TYR A 405 -22.01 21.16 14.73
C TYR A 405 -21.83 21.63 16.19
N LEU A 406 -22.91 22.00 16.88
CA LEU A 406 -22.88 22.53 18.26
C LEU A 406 -22.32 21.50 19.27
N ARG A 407 -22.64 20.21 19.08
CA ARG A 407 -22.21 19.12 19.97
C ARG A 407 -20.72 18.74 19.82
N THR A 408 -19.99 19.36 18.89
CA THR A 408 -18.54 19.17 18.80
C THR A 408 -17.78 19.73 20.02
N GLY A 409 -18.40 20.63 20.78
CA GLY A 409 -17.80 21.29 21.94
C GLY A 409 -16.78 22.38 21.58
N LEU A 410 -16.65 22.75 20.30
CA LEU A 410 -15.70 23.77 19.83
C LEU A 410 -16.33 25.09 19.45
N CYS A 411 -17.65 25.24 19.64
CA CYS A 411 -18.41 26.43 19.27
C CYS A 411 -18.44 27.49 20.36
N GLY A 412 -17.82 27.28 21.52
CA GLY A 412 -17.81 28.21 22.64
C GLY A 412 -19.04 28.11 23.55
N PHE A 413 -19.97 27.21 23.26
CA PHE A 413 -21.14 26.94 24.09
C PHE A 413 -20.90 25.78 25.05
N THR A 414 -21.47 25.86 26.24
CA THR A 414 -21.48 24.76 27.20
C THR A 414 -22.49 23.68 26.76
N ARG A 415 -22.31 22.47 27.28
CA ARG A 415 -23.22 21.36 26.98
C ARG A 415 -24.66 21.66 27.41
N ASP A 416 -24.85 22.30 28.57
CA ASP A 416 -26.15 22.65 29.10
C ASP A 416 -26.87 23.72 28.26
N GLU A 417 -26.10 24.67 27.68
CA GLU A 417 -26.67 25.66 26.75
C GLU A 417 -27.12 24.98 25.44
N VAL A 418 -26.33 24.09 24.91
CA VAL A 418 -26.69 23.33 23.69
C VAL A 418 -27.93 22.45 23.97
N ASP A 419 -28.00 21.78 25.10
CA ASP A 419 -29.14 20.92 25.45
C ASP A 419 -30.42 21.73 25.65
N ARG A 420 -30.33 22.93 26.27
CA ARG A 420 -31.49 23.86 26.38
C ARG A 420 -31.95 24.34 25.00
N LEU A 421 -31.05 24.76 24.16
CA LEU A 421 -31.34 25.20 22.80
C LEU A 421 -31.99 24.06 22.00
N GLU A 422 -31.45 22.83 22.11
CA GLU A 422 -32.01 21.66 21.44
C GLU A 422 -33.45 21.36 21.84
N ASN A 423 -33.74 21.38 23.15
CA ASN A 423 -35.07 21.15 23.66
C ASN A 423 -36.08 22.22 23.13
N TYR A 424 -35.65 23.48 23.06
CA TYR A 424 -36.47 24.55 22.50
C TYR A 424 -36.70 24.32 20.98
N CYS A 425 -35.68 24.00 20.21
CA CYS A 425 -35.80 23.75 18.78
C CYS A 425 -36.69 22.54 18.46
N LEU A 426 -36.59 21.47 19.25
CA LEU A 426 -37.43 20.28 19.13
C LEU A 426 -38.89 20.60 19.38
N ALA A 427 -39.18 21.38 20.44
CA ALA A 427 -40.54 21.74 20.81
C ALA A 427 -41.27 22.59 19.74
N LEU A 428 -40.53 23.37 18.96
CA LEU A 428 -41.08 24.30 17.97
C LEU A 428 -40.81 23.91 16.50
N ASP A 429 -40.17 22.73 16.24
CA ASP A 429 -39.78 22.28 14.92
C ASP A 429 -38.98 23.35 14.14
N LEU A 430 -37.93 23.89 14.81
CA LEU A 430 -37.07 24.90 14.21
C LEU A 430 -36.07 24.23 13.26
N LYS A 431 -36.14 24.59 11.99
CA LYS A 431 -35.23 24.11 10.94
C LYS A 431 -35.21 25.08 9.77
N GLY A 432 -34.07 25.11 9.08
CA GLY A 432 -33.84 25.95 7.91
C GLY A 432 -33.38 27.37 8.27
N PHE A 433 -32.44 27.89 7.44
CA PHE A 433 -31.77 29.17 7.66
C PHE A 433 -32.73 30.31 8.09
N LYS A 434 -33.84 30.46 7.39
CA LYS A 434 -34.81 31.56 7.70
C LYS A 434 -35.35 31.53 9.11
N LYS A 435 -35.49 30.35 9.74
CA LYS A 435 -35.97 30.24 11.13
C LYS A 435 -34.85 30.48 12.15
N TRP A 436 -33.62 30.17 11.78
CA TRP A 436 -32.44 30.45 12.58
C TRP A 436 -32.01 31.92 12.56
N ASP A 437 -32.31 32.63 11.46
CA ASP A 437 -32.01 34.06 11.27
C ASP A 437 -33.06 35.02 11.85
N GLN A 438 -34.02 34.52 12.63
CA GLN A 438 -35.09 35.29 13.20
C GLN A 438 -35.00 35.27 14.73
N VAL A 439 -35.37 36.40 15.38
CA VAL A 439 -35.57 36.45 16.84
C VAL A 439 -36.76 35.60 17.23
N TRP A 440 -36.55 34.66 18.13
CA TRP A 440 -37.60 33.75 18.59
C TRP A 440 -38.45 34.39 19.68
N VAL A 441 -39.73 34.50 19.42
CA VAL A 441 -40.73 35.15 20.32
C VAL A 441 -41.71 34.14 20.93
N ARG A 442 -41.75 32.92 20.40
CA ARG A 442 -42.71 31.90 20.81
C ARG A 442 -42.20 31.13 22.04
N LYS A 443 -43.00 31.10 23.11
CA LYS A 443 -42.69 30.35 24.33
C LYS A 443 -43.16 28.92 24.23
N THR A 444 -42.42 28.01 24.85
CA THR A 444 -42.87 26.64 25.13
C THR A 444 -43.38 26.57 26.58
N PRO A 445 -44.11 25.51 26.97
CA PRO A 445 -44.55 25.35 28.37
C PRO A 445 -43.40 25.27 29.39
N MET A 446 -42.19 24.97 28.90
CA MET A 446 -40.98 24.81 29.72
C MET A 446 -40.02 26.00 29.64
N THR A 447 -40.34 27.06 28.89
CA THR A 447 -39.40 28.18 28.64
C THR A 447 -39.94 29.45 29.29
N THR A 448 -39.20 30.04 30.22
CA THR A 448 -39.51 31.34 30.83
C THR A 448 -39.20 32.48 29.85
N LYS A 449 -39.52 33.72 30.21
CA LYS A 449 -39.22 34.89 29.39
C LYS A 449 -37.73 35.18 29.36
N GLU A 450 -37.10 35.03 30.53
CA GLU A 450 -35.67 35.23 30.70
C GLU A 450 -34.85 34.17 29.90
N GLU A 451 -35.27 32.92 29.98
CA GLU A 451 -34.63 31.84 29.19
C GLU A 451 -34.78 32.04 27.67
N LEU A 452 -35.91 32.60 27.21
CA LEU A 452 -36.08 32.91 25.79
C LEU A 452 -35.18 34.08 25.34
N GLU A 453 -34.92 35.05 26.20
CA GLU A 453 -33.96 36.13 25.95
C GLU A 453 -32.52 35.61 25.92
N GLU A 454 -32.16 34.60 26.72
CA GLU A 454 -30.87 33.94 26.71
C GLU A 454 -30.67 33.07 25.47
N LEU A 455 -31.71 32.50 24.90
CA LEU A 455 -31.67 31.65 23.70
C LEU A 455 -31.56 32.45 22.39
N ASN A 456 -31.84 33.74 22.38
CA ASN A 456 -31.73 34.64 21.23
C ASN A 456 -30.39 35.37 21.20
#